data_9cfa8b9d98a0af2b390319591c3e38f6
#
_entry.id   9cfa8b9d98a0af2b390319591c3e38f6
#
_cell.length_a   1.000
_cell.length_b   1.000
_cell.length_c   1.000
_cell.angle_alpha   90.00
_cell.angle_beta   90.00
_cell.angle_gamma   90.00
#
_symmetry.space_group_name_H-M   'P 1'
#
loop_
_entity.id
_entity.type
_entity.pdbx_description
1 polymer ?
#
loop_
_entity_poly.entity_id
_entity_poly.type
_entity_poly.pdbx_seq_one_letter_code
_entity_poly.pdbx_strand_id
1 'polypeptide(L)'
;MKKNRNLRNKQVYTWKVSLRLFAILLVIALLDAVGISISYTSGKHMTDRMLTLAAQQFRDNFFSEELRQNKYLSLTCRQAMQNVEKEALYFPIPESDLDKSLEVSFVDTWHMERNYGGKRVHEGTDIMAAENKRGLYPVVSVSDGTVKNKGWLEKGGWRIGIISDSSTYYYYAHLDSYTNLKIGDYVRAGELLGYMGDSGYGAEGTVGQFPVHLHFGIYFYENGKEISVNPYEVLLFLENKKLIYSYF
;
A
#
# COMPACT_ATOMS: atom_id res chain seq x y z
N MET A 1 0.59 17.31 -33.76
CA MET A 1 0.62 18.41 -32.77
C MET A 1 0.26 18.05 -31.33
N LYS A 2 0.14 16.75 -30.92
CA LYS A 2 -0.21 16.32 -29.55
C LYS A 2 1.00 16.03 -28.63
N LYS A 3 2.23 15.91 -29.17
CA LYS A 3 3.42 15.52 -28.41
C LYS A 3 4.05 16.65 -27.54
N ASN A 4 3.74 17.92 -27.86
CA ASN A 4 4.35 19.08 -27.16
C ASN A 4 3.60 19.58 -25.92
N ARG A 5 2.35 19.12 -25.68
CA ARG A 5 1.59 19.55 -24.48
C ARG A 5 2.07 18.86 -23.19
N ASN A 6 2.46 17.57 -23.30
CA ASN A 6 2.90 16.81 -22.10
C ASN A 6 4.28 17.23 -21.56
N LEU A 7 5.18 17.72 -22.45
CA LEU A 7 6.50 18.21 -22.02
C LEU A 7 6.39 19.57 -21.31
N ARG A 8 5.44 20.42 -21.72
CA ARG A 8 5.22 21.72 -21.11
C ARG A 8 4.66 21.62 -19.69
N ASN A 9 3.77 20.65 -19.45
CA ASN A 9 3.19 20.43 -18.11
C ASN A 9 4.21 19.82 -17.12
N LYS A 10 5.08 18.90 -17.56
CA LYS A 10 6.17 18.39 -16.71
C LYS A 10 7.17 19.48 -16.32
N GLN A 11 7.51 20.37 -17.24
CA GLN A 11 8.42 21.48 -16.97
C GLN A 11 7.84 22.51 -15.99
N VAL A 12 6.54 22.81 -16.08
CA VAL A 12 5.86 23.73 -15.17
C VAL A 12 5.74 23.14 -13.76
N TYR A 13 5.59 21.82 -13.62
CA TYR A 13 5.51 21.16 -12.31
C TYR A 13 6.88 21.15 -11.59
N THR A 14 7.95 20.83 -12.29
CA THR A 14 9.31 20.89 -11.74
C THR A 14 9.72 22.32 -11.36
N TRP A 15 9.29 23.32 -12.12
CA TRP A 15 9.54 24.74 -11.78
C TRP A 15 8.82 25.19 -10.51
N LYS A 16 7.56 24.78 -10.32
CA LYS A 16 6.79 25.15 -9.11
C LYS A 16 7.35 24.50 -7.84
N VAL A 17 7.81 23.26 -7.91
CA VAL A 17 8.46 22.57 -6.78
C VAL A 17 9.82 23.22 -6.48
N SER A 18 10.61 23.55 -7.50
CA SER A 18 11.90 24.23 -7.38
C SER A 18 11.75 25.65 -6.79
N LEU A 19 10.70 26.39 -7.19
CA LEU A 19 10.44 27.74 -6.67
C LEU A 19 10.05 27.73 -5.18
N ARG A 20 9.30 26.73 -4.74
CA ARG A 20 8.90 26.56 -3.32
C ARG A 20 10.11 26.18 -2.45
N LEU A 21 10.96 25.27 -2.92
CA LEU A 21 12.21 24.92 -2.26
C LEU A 21 13.15 26.13 -2.17
N PHE A 22 13.25 26.92 -3.25
CA PHE A 22 14.06 28.15 -3.27
C PHE A 22 13.52 29.22 -2.32
N ALA A 23 12.20 29.37 -2.20
CA ALA A 23 11.58 30.29 -1.24
C ALA A 23 11.84 29.87 0.21
N ILE A 24 11.82 28.59 0.53
CA ILE A 24 12.12 28.06 1.87
C ILE A 24 13.59 28.29 2.20
N LEU A 25 14.51 28.03 1.27
CA LEU A 25 15.95 28.27 1.44
C LEU A 25 16.23 29.75 1.58
N LEU A 26 15.52 30.63 0.87
CA LEU A 26 15.66 32.08 0.96
C LEU A 26 15.20 32.63 2.33
N VAL A 27 14.10 32.07 2.87
CA VAL A 27 13.61 32.41 4.22
C VAL A 27 14.62 31.99 5.29
N ILE A 28 15.22 30.80 5.16
CA ILE A 28 16.27 30.32 6.06
C ILE A 28 17.49 31.24 5.99
N ALA A 29 17.96 31.61 4.79
CA ALA A 29 19.09 32.51 4.60
C ALA A 29 18.84 33.96 5.12
N LEU A 30 17.59 34.45 5.03
CA LEU A 30 17.18 35.75 5.58
C LEU A 30 17.10 35.73 7.10
N LEU A 31 16.72 34.64 7.72
CA LEU A 31 16.71 34.46 9.18
C LEU A 31 18.17 34.44 9.73
N ASP A 32 19.10 33.81 9.01
CA ASP A 32 20.51 33.80 9.36
C ASP A 32 21.15 35.22 9.20
N ALA A 33 20.73 36.00 8.19
CA ALA A 33 21.26 37.34 7.92
C ALA A 33 20.78 38.39 8.94
N VAL A 34 19.68 38.17 9.66
CA VAL A 34 19.10 39.09 10.65
C VAL A 34 19.71 38.89 12.05
N GLY A 35 20.70 37.99 12.21
CA GLY A 35 21.44 37.83 13.46
C GLY A 35 20.60 37.29 14.64
N ILE A 36 19.49 36.59 14.38
CA ILE A 36 18.78 35.84 15.40
C ILE A 36 19.61 34.60 15.69
N SER A 37 20.52 34.70 16.65
CA SER A 37 21.25 33.56 17.22
C SER A 37 20.28 32.66 18.00
N ILE A 38 19.53 31.86 17.25
CA ILE A 38 18.81 30.73 17.81
C ILE A 38 19.91 29.72 18.14
N SER A 39 20.06 29.36 19.40
CA SER A 39 21.07 28.39 19.80
C SER A 39 20.96 27.16 18.89
N TYR A 40 22.09 26.69 18.36
CA TYR A 40 22.20 25.63 17.35
C TYR A 40 21.42 24.34 17.70
N THR A 41 21.22 24.07 18.98
CA THR A 41 20.39 22.97 19.52
C THR A 41 18.89 23.20 19.33
N SER A 42 18.38 24.42 19.48
CA SER A 42 16.96 24.75 19.28
C SER A 42 16.57 24.80 17.81
N GLY A 43 17.47 25.26 16.93
CA GLY A 43 17.24 25.30 15.48
C GLY A 43 17.19 23.90 14.86
N LYS A 44 18.03 22.98 15.32
CA LYS A 44 18.00 21.59 14.84
C LYS A 44 16.69 20.89 15.23
N HIS A 45 16.21 21.04 16.45
CA HIS A 45 14.92 20.49 16.87
C HIS A 45 13.73 21.10 16.13
N MET A 46 13.78 22.37 15.79
CA MET A 46 12.71 23.04 15.04
C MET A 46 12.69 22.65 13.58
N THR A 47 13.85 22.50 12.92
CA THR A 47 13.97 21.99 11.55
C THR A 47 13.58 20.52 11.46
N ASP A 48 14.00 19.68 12.40
CA ASP A 48 13.59 18.26 12.45
C ASP A 48 12.07 18.14 12.68
N ARG A 49 11.51 18.97 13.52
CA ARG A 49 10.05 19.01 13.76
C ARG A 49 9.27 19.53 12.56
N MET A 50 9.76 20.55 11.87
CA MET A 50 9.13 21.07 10.64
C MET A 50 9.27 20.08 9.46
N LEU A 51 10.42 19.41 9.33
CA LEU A 51 10.62 18.34 8.36
C LEU A 51 9.75 17.12 8.69
N THR A 52 9.59 16.80 9.97
CA THR A 52 8.69 15.74 10.43
C THR A 52 7.23 16.11 10.16
N LEU A 53 6.80 17.34 10.45
CA LEU A 53 5.46 17.83 10.16
C LEU A 53 5.19 17.93 8.65
N ALA A 54 6.14 18.41 7.86
CA ALA A 54 6.03 18.43 6.40
C ALA A 54 6.01 17.01 5.83
N ALA A 55 6.85 16.12 6.36
CA ALA A 55 6.83 14.70 5.98
C ALA A 55 5.55 14.00 6.45
N GLN A 56 4.98 14.36 7.60
CA GLN A 56 3.66 13.89 8.02
C GLN A 56 2.57 14.42 7.10
N GLN A 57 2.57 15.68 6.76
CA GLN A 57 1.59 16.29 5.86
C GLN A 57 1.65 15.70 4.44
N PHE A 58 2.86 15.25 3.99
CA PHE A 58 3.00 14.44 2.77
C PHE A 58 2.64 12.96 2.98
N ARG A 59 2.70 12.45 4.21
CA ARG A 59 2.39 11.05 4.55
C ARG A 59 0.91 10.78 4.80
N ASP A 60 0.11 11.83 5.08
CA ASP A 60 -1.30 11.65 5.45
C ASP A 60 -2.23 11.48 4.25
N ASN A 61 -1.69 11.48 3.03
CA ASN A 61 -2.46 11.40 1.79
C ASN A 61 -1.89 10.32 0.87
N PHE A 62 -2.38 9.08 0.96
CA PHE A 62 -2.03 7.99 0.04
C PHE A 62 -2.41 8.30 -1.41
N PHE A 63 -3.56 8.92 -1.58
CA PHE A 63 -4.10 9.19 -2.90
C PHE A 63 -3.74 10.61 -3.33
N SER A 64 -3.38 10.75 -4.60
CA SER A 64 -3.03 12.06 -5.17
C SER A 64 -4.18 13.07 -5.01
N GLU A 65 -3.85 14.35 -4.85
CA GLU A 65 -4.85 15.42 -4.78
C GLU A 65 -5.72 15.46 -6.04
N GLU A 66 -5.18 15.11 -7.20
CA GLU A 66 -5.92 15.01 -8.46
C GLU A 66 -7.00 13.93 -8.37
N LEU A 67 -6.68 12.77 -7.79
CA LEU A 67 -7.64 11.69 -7.59
C LEU A 67 -8.71 12.07 -6.57
N ARG A 68 -8.32 12.74 -5.46
CA ARG A 68 -9.27 13.21 -4.43
C ARG A 68 -10.26 14.23 -4.96
N GLN A 69 -9.82 15.13 -5.83
CA GLN A 69 -10.64 16.18 -6.42
C GLN A 69 -11.40 15.70 -7.67
N ASN A 70 -11.24 14.42 -8.05
CA ASN A 70 -11.93 13.90 -9.22
C ASN A 70 -13.46 13.91 -9.00
N LYS A 71 -14.14 14.82 -9.70
CA LYS A 71 -15.59 15.02 -9.59
C LYS A 71 -16.44 13.83 -10.04
N TYR A 72 -15.82 12.87 -10.74
CA TYR A 72 -16.51 11.65 -11.20
C TYR A 72 -16.49 10.52 -10.17
N LEU A 73 -15.71 10.64 -9.09
CA LEU A 73 -15.76 9.69 -7.99
C LEU A 73 -17.02 9.90 -7.16
N SER A 74 -17.71 8.81 -6.85
CA SER A 74 -18.83 8.82 -5.92
C SER A 74 -18.42 9.26 -4.52
N LEU A 75 -19.38 9.72 -3.72
CA LEU A 75 -19.13 10.04 -2.31
C LEU A 75 -18.65 8.81 -1.53
N THR A 76 -19.23 7.64 -1.84
CA THR A 76 -18.84 6.36 -1.22
C THR A 76 -17.39 6.02 -1.53
N CYS A 77 -16.97 6.18 -2.80
CA CYS A 77 -15.58 5.94 -3.18
C CYS A 77 -14.61 6.88 -2.44
N ARG A 78 -14.91 8.17 -2.35
CA ARG A 78 -14.08 9.13 -1.59
C ARG A 78 -14.01 8.77 -0.11
N GLN A 79 -15.13 8.37 0.49
CA GLN A 79 -15.17 7.94 1.89
C GLN A 79 -14.32 6.68 2.09
N ALA A 80 -14.42 5.69 1.18
CA ALA A 80 -13.60 4.48 1.23
C ALA A 80 -12.10 4.80 1.14
N MET A 81 -11.70 5.72 0.24
CA MET A 81 -10.31 6.19 0.16
C MET A 81 -9.83 6.83 1.47
N GLN A 82 -10.64 7.71 2.07
CA GLN A 82 -10.32 8.34 3.36
C GLN A 82 -10.23 7.31 4.51
N ASN A 83 -11.06 6.28 4.48
CA ASN A 83 -11.01 5.20 5.46
C ASN A 83 -9.70 4.42 5.32
N VAL A 84 -9.33 4.00 4.11
CA VAL A 84 -8.05 3.32 3.83
C VAL A 84 -6.87 4.13 4.35
N GLU A 85 -6.84 5.45 4.14
CA GLU A 85 -5.78 6.34 4.62
C GLU A 85 -5.62 6.36 6.14
N LYS A 86 -6.72 6.19 6.87
CA LYS A 86 -6.72 6.20 8.34
C LYS A 86 -6.36 4.84 8.92
N GLU A 87 -6.77 3.76 8.28
CA GLU A 87 -6.74 2.42 8.87
C GLU A 87 -5.62 1.52 8.34
N ALA A 88 -5.04 1.81 7.15
CA ALA A 88 -3.91 1.04 6.63
C ALA A 88 -2.60 1.49 7.30
N LEU A 89 -2.07 0.67 8.20
CA LEU A 89 -0.99 1.06 9.11
C LEU A 89 0.36 0.44 8.74
N TYR A 90 0.38 -0.80 8.23
CA TYR A 90 1.62 -1.53 7.93
C TYR A 90 1.61 -2.11 6.52
N PHE A 91 2.80 -2.22 5.94
CA PHE A 91 3.00 -2.96 4.69
C PHE A 91 2.72 -4.45 4.94
N PRO A 92 2.03 -5.17 4.02
CA PRO A 92 1.55 -6.53 4.30
C PRO A 92 2.65 -7.58 4.39
N ILE A 93 3.89 -7.28 3.97
CA ILE A 93 5.04 -8.18 4.08
C ILE A 93 6.09 -7.52 4.98
N PRO A 94 6.37 -8.07 6.16
CA PRO A 94 7.44 -7.61 7.03
C PRO A 94 8.82 -7.74 6.37
N GLU A 95 9.76 -6.94 6.82
CA GLU A 95 11.18 -7.06 6.46
C GLU A 95 11.86 -8.10 7.35
N SER A 96 12.73 -8.95 6.78
CA SER A 96 13.54 -9.86 7.58
C SER A 96 14.70 -9.14 8.27
N ASP A 97 14.92 -9.40 9.56
CA ASP A 97 16.13 -8.97 10.27
C ASP A 97 17.30 -9.97 10.12
N LEU A 98 17.01 -11.22 9.71
CA LEU A 98 17.99 -12.27 9.55
C LEU A 98 18.59 -12.32 8.14
N ASP A 99 17.80 -12.02 7.11
CA ASP A 99 18.26 -12.05 5.72
C ASP A 99 17.72 -10.85 4.93
N LYS A 100 18.59 -9.89 4.66
CA LYS A 100 18.26 -8.67 3.91
C LYS A 100 18.08 -8.88 2.41
N SER A 101 18.39 -10.06 1.87
CA SER A 101 18.12 -10.40 0.48
C SER A 101 16.67 -10.79 0.23
N LEU A 102 15.89 -11.08 1.29
CA LEU A 102 14.47 -11.44 1.21
C LEU A 102 13.60 -10.20 1.00
N GLU A 103 13.85 -9.52 -0.09
CA GLU A 103 13.05 -8.35 -0.50
C GLU A 103 11.79 -8.76 -1.25
N VAL A 104 10.89 -7.82 -1.40
CA VAL A 104 9.71 -7.93 -2.26
C VAL A 104 9.63 -6.73 -3.19
N SER A 105 9.02 -6.93 -4.35
CA SER A 105 8.83 -5.87 -5.35
C SER A 105 7.40 -5.86 -5.85
N PHE A 106 6.91 -4.71 -6.27
CA PHE A 106 5.59 -4.57 -6.85
C PHE A 106 5.56 -3.43 -7.87
N VAL A 107 4.67 -3.55 -8.83
CA VAL A 107 4.41 -2.53 -9.85
C VAL A 107 2.90 -2.35 -10.00
N ASP A 108 2.47 -1.21 -10.52
CA ASP A 108 1.04 -1.00 -10.78
C ASP A 108 0.56 -1.91 -11.92
N THR A 109 -0.16 -2.95 -11.53
CA THR A 109 -0.80 -3.91 -12.43
C THR A 109 -2.32 -3.87 -12.36
N TRP A 110 -2.87 -2.87 -11.64
CA TRP A 110 -4.31 -2.73 -11.49
C TRP A 110 -4.99 -2.46 -12.84
N HIS A 111 -6.11 -3.15 -13.08
CA HIS A 111 -6.83 -3.15 -14.36
C HIS A 111 -6.05 -3.69 -15.58
N MET A 112 -4.88 -4.26 -15.40
CA MET A 112 -4.24 -5.02 -16.48
C MET A 112 -5.06 -6.27 -16.84
N GLU A 113 -5.11 -6.62 -18.11
CA GLU A 113 -5.83 -7.80 -18.58
C GLU A 113 -5.24 -9.09 -18.01
N ARG A 114 -6.12 -10.00 -17.61
CA ARG A 114 -5.80 -11.35 -17.15
C ARG A 114 -6.60 -12.35 -17.97
N ASN A 115 -5.94 -13.42 -18.42
CA ASN A 115 -6.55 -14.40 -19.33
C ASN A 115 -7.00 -15.71 -18.65
N TYR A 116 -6.46 -16.04 -17.47
CA TYR A 116 -6.85 -17.23 -16.74
C TYR A 116 -8.31 -17.11 -16.24
N GLY A 117 -9.13 -18.15 -16.56
CA GLY A 117 -10.55 -18.19 -16.16
C GLY A 117 -11.43 -17.20 -16.92
N GLY A 118 -11.04 -16.79 -18.15
CA GLY A 118 -11.76 -15.86 -19.02
C GLY A 118 -11.20 -14.43 -18.96
N LYS A 119 -11.71 -13.56 -19.82
CA LYS A 119 -11.32 -12.15 -19.84
C LYS A 119 -11.74 -11.46 -18.57
N ARG A 120 -10.80 -10.91 -17.83
CA ARG A 120 -11.00 -10.14 -16.62
C ARG A 120 -9.90 -9.09 -16.47
N VAL A 121 -10.09 -8.15 -15.59
CA VAL A 121 -9.05 -7.21 -15.17
C VAL A 121 -8.46 -7.64 -13.83
N HIS A 122 -7.26 -7.17 -13.56
CA HIS A 122 -6.58 -7.38 -12.28
C HIS A 122 -7.11 -6.37 -11.25
N GLU A 123 -7.77 -6.85 -10.22
CA GLU A 123 -8.38 -6.01 -9.16
C GLU A 123 -7.54 -6.04 -7.89
N GLY A 124 -6.23 -5.77 -8.02
CA GLY A 124 -5.27 -5.78 -6.94
C GLY A 124 -3.88 -5.41 -7.42
N THR A 125 -2.90 -5.59 -6.54
CA THR A 125 -1.47 -5.47 -6.84
C THR A 125 -0.76 -6.72 -6.38
N ASP A 126 0.07 -7.29 -7.26
CA ASP A 126 0.87 -8.46 -6.95
C ASP A 126 2.21 -8.01 -6.33
N ILE A 127 2.49 -8.47 -5.13
CA ILE A 127 3.75 -8.24 -4.39
C ILE A 127 4.60 -9.49 -4.58
N MET A 128 5.61 -9.39 -5.44
CA MET A 128 6.48 -10.50 -5.85
C MET A 128 7.57 -10.76 -4.82
N ALA A 129 7.79 -12.03 -4.48
CA ALA A 129 8.90 -12.47 -3.66
C ALA A 129 10.22 -12.47 -4.44
N ALA A 130 11.33 -12.00 -3.86
CA ALA A 130 12.66 -12.14 -4.45
C ALA A 130 13.07 -13.61 -4.51
N GLU A 131 12.84 -14.37 -3.44
CA GLU A 131 13.02 -15.82 -3.39
C GLU A 131 11.72 -16.54 -3.72
N ASN A 132 11.72 -17.33 -4.79
CA ASN A 132 10.54 -18.09 -5.24
C ASN A 132 10.31 -19.34 -4.35
N LYS A 133 10.15 -19.12 -3.04
CA LYS A 133 9.99 -20.17 -2.03
C LYS A 133 8.69 -19.96 -1.25
N ARG A 134 7.76 -20.92 -1.38
CA ARG A 134 6.49 -20.94 -0.64
C ARG A 134 6.70 -21.02 0.85
N GLY A 135 5.84 -20.35 1.63
CA GLY A 135 5.87 -20.41 3.09
C GLY A 135 7.00 -19.63 3.74
N LEU A 136 7.81 -18.90 2.95
CA LEU A 136 8.96 -18.16 3.47
C LEU A 136 8.56 -16.78 4.02
N TYR A 137 7.81 -15.99 3.24
CA TYR A 137 7.49 -14.61 3.59
C TYR A 137 6.22 -14.54 4.44
N PRO A 138 6.29 -13.99 5.68
CA PRO A 138 5.10 -13.76 6.48
C PRO A 138 4.18 -12.72 5.83
N VAL A 139 2.88 -12.92 5.99
CA VAL A 139 1.83 -11.99 5.54
C VAL A 139 1.09 -11.49 6.76
N VAL A 140 1.05 -10.16 6.94
CA VAL A 140 0.42 -9.51 8.08
C VAL A 140 -0.78 -8.66 7.66
N SER A 141 -1.72 -8.43 8.59
CA SER A 141 -2.84 -7.53 8.34
C SER A 141 -2.36 -6.09 8.20
N VAL A 142 -2.82 -5.39 7.17
CA VAL A 142 -2.52 -3.95 6.99
C VAL A 142 -3.32 -3.08 7.95
N SER A 143 -4.47 -3.56 8.43
CA SER A 143 -5.42 -2.83 9.29
C SER A 143 -5.91 -3.68 10.44
N ASP A 144 -6.49 -3.03 11.43
CA ASP A 144 -7.40 -3.70 12.36
C ASP A 144 -8.65 -4.17 11.63
N GLY A 145 -9.28 -5.25 12.11
CA GLY A 145 -10.54 -5.72 11.53
C GLY A 145 -10.90 -7.15 11.92
N THR A 146 -11.90 -7.69 11.28
CA THR A 146 -12.41 -9.03 11.54
C THR A 146 -12.17 -9.94 10.32
N VAL A 147 -11.76 -11.18 10.55
CA VAL A 147 -11.63 -12.19 9.49
C VAL A 147 -13.02 -12.45 8.90
N LYS A 148 -13.28 -11.91 7.72
CA LYS A 148 -14.55 -12.03 7.02
C LYS A 148 -14.65 -13.31 6.21
N ASN A 149 -13.55 -13.67 5.56
CA ASN A 149 -13.46 -14.82 4.69
C ASN A 149 -12.12 -15.52 4.87
N LYS A 150 -12.11 -16.85 4.77
CA LYS A 150 -10.90 -17.69 4.77
C LYS A 150 -11.19 -18.96 3.98
N GLY A 151 -10.22 -19.47 3.25
CA GLY A 151 -10.33 -20.73 2.51
C GLY A 151 -9.98 -20.59 1.04
N TRP A 152 -10.33 -21.58 0.24
CA TRP A 152 -9.96 -21.69 -1.17
C TRP A 152 -10.90 -20.93 -2.10
N LEU A 153 -10.28 -20.31 -3.11
CA LEU A 153 -10.96 -19.85 -4.33
C LEU A 153 -10.14 -20.33 -5.54
N GLU A 154 -10.80 -20.78 -6.60
CA GLU A 154 -10.13 -21.31 -7.79
C GLU A 154 -9.02 -20.37 -8.34
N LYS A 155 -9.31 -19.07 -8.41
CA LYS A 155 -8.36 -18.07 -8.92
C LYS A 155 -7.40 -17.58 -7.84
N GLY A 156 -7.88 -17.35 -6.63
CA GLY A 156 -7.10 -16.75 -5.53
C GLY A 156 -6.33 -17.77 -4.68
N GLY A 157 -6.56 -19.07 -4.88
CA GLY A 157 -5.97 -20.12 -4.03
C GLY A 157 -6.42 -20.01 -2.58
N TRP A 158 -5.54 -20.33 -1.66
CA TRP A 158 -5.73 -20.06 -0.24
C TRP A 158 -5.74 -18.56 -0.01
N ARG A 159 -6.85 -18.06 0.52
CA ARG A 159 -7.01 -16.62 0.75
C ARG A 159 -7.62 -16.32 2.11
N ILE A 160 -7.31 -15.16 2.66
CA ILE A 160 -7.95 -14.59 3.83
C ILE A 160 -8.38 -13.15 3.51
N GLY A 161 -9.50 -12.73 4.04
CA GLY A 161 -10.03 -11.39 3.87
C GLY A 161 -10.41 -10.78 5.20
N ILE A 162 -9.91 -9.57 5.45
CA ILE A 162 -10.15 -8.80 6.67
C ILE A 162 -11.11 -7.66 6.33
N ILE A 163 -12.18 -7.53 7.09
CA ILE A 163 -13.07 -6.38 7.00
C ILE A 163 -12.82 -5.45 8.18
N SER A 164 -12.47 -4.21 7.89
CA SER A 164 -12.26 -3.19 8.92
C SER A 164 -13.59 -2.67 9.49
N ASP A 165 -13.53 -1.91 10.58
CA ASP A 165 -14.70 -1.27 11.19
C ASP A 165 -15.37 -0.25 10.25
N SER A 166 -14.62 0.32 9.31
CA SER A 166 -15.14 1.20 8.27
C SER A 166 -15.79 0.47 7.09
N SER A 167 -15.85 -0.88 7.15
CA SER A 167 -16.33 -1.76 6.08
C SER A 167 -15.44 -1.79 4.83
N THR A 168 -14.18 -1.38 4.92
CA THR A 168 -13.18 -1.65 3.90
C THR A 168 -12.74 -3.11 3.98
N TYR A 169 -12.68 -3.79 2.83
CA TYR A 169 -12.30 -5.19 2.75
C TYR A 169 -10.89 -5.33 2.16
N TYR A 170 -9.98 -5.87 2.96
CA TYR A 170 -8.59 -6.16 2.58
C TYR A 170 -8.44 -7.62 2.25
N TYR A 171 -7.97 -7.92 1.05
CA TYR A 171 -7.89 -9.26 0.49
C TYR A 171 -6.44 -9.69 0.30
N TYR A 172 -6.12 -10.87 0.83
CA TYR A 172 -4.80 -11.48 0.78
C TYR A 172 -4.93 -12.86 0.15
N ALA A 173 -4.34 -13.08 -1.03
CA ALA A 173 -4.51 -14.32 -1.80
C ALA A 173 -3.17 -14.96 -2.20
N HIS A 174 -3.25 -16.15 -2.75
CA HIS A 174 -2.14 -17.03 -3.11
C HIS A 174 -1.29 -17.47 -1.91
N LEU A 175 -1.89 -17.55 -0.72
CA LEU A 175 -1.16 -17.97 0.48
C LEU A 175 -0.71 -19.44 0.37
N ASP A 176 0.40 -19.77 1.03
CA ASP A 176 0.86 -21.15 1.25
C ASP A 176 0.14 -21.76 2.45
N SER A 177 0.05 -21.01 3.53
CA SER A 177 -0.53 -21.47 4.79
C SER A 177 -1.12 -20.31 5.59
N TYR A 178 -1.92 -20.69 6.59
CA TYR A 178 -2.57 -19.76 7.53
C TYR A 178 -2.04 -19.92 8.94
N THR A 179 -2.25 -18.89 9.75
CA THR A 179 -2.28 -19.01 11.21
C THR A 179 -3.58 -19.70 11.68
N ASN A 180 -3.75 -19.86 13.01
CA ASN A 180 -4.94 -20.49 13.60
C ASN A 180 -6.20 -19.59 13.57
N LEU A 181 -6.17 -18.44 12.92
CA LEU A 181 -7.29 -17.51 12.80
C LEU A 181 -8.50 -18.17 12.16
N LYS A 182 -9.69 -17.86 12.68
CA LYS A 182 -10.99 -18.35 12.19
C LYS A 182 -11.82 -17.17 11.68
N ILE A 183 -12.80 -17.48 10.83
CA ILE A 183 -13.81 -16.48 10.44
C ILE A 183 -14.50 -15.97 11.69
N GLY A 184 -14.60 -14.65 11.83
CA GLY A 184 -15.13 -13.95 12.99
C GLY A 184 -14.08 -13.50 14.02
N ASP A 185 -12.85 -14.00 13.96
CA ASP A 185 -11.78 -13.53 14.85
C ASP A 185 -11.39 -12.08 14.49
N TYR A 186 -11.16 -11.28 15.52
CA TYR A 186 -10.62 -9.94 15.37
C TYR A 186 -9.09 -10.01 15.26
N VAL A 187 -8.53 -9.27 14.33
CA VAL A 187 -7.09 -9.14 14.13
C VAL A 187 -6.67 -7.68 14.23
N ARG A 188 -5.46 -7.45 14.70
CA ARG A 188 -4.85 -6.12 14.74
C ARG A 188 -3.99 -5.88 13.51
N ALA A 189 -3.84 -4.64 13.14
CA ALA A 189 -2.84 -4.25 12.16
C ALA A 189 -1.46 -4.79 12.56
N GLY A 190 -0.76 -5.41 11.63
CA GLY A 190 0.52 -6.08 11.87
C GLY A 190 0.40 -7.52 12.40
N GLU A 191 -0.78 -8.03 12.69
CA GLU A 191 -0.95 -9.42 13.13
C GLU A 191 -0.72 -10.40 11.98
N LEU A 192 -0.02 -11.51 12.27
CA LEU A 192 0.32 -12.53 11.28
C LEU A 192 -0.95 -13.28 10.81
N LEU A 193 -1.20 -13.24 9.52
CA LEU A 193 -2.33 -13.92 8.87
C LEU A 193 -1.95 -15.30 8.32
N GLY A 194 -0.73 -15.43 7.80
CA GLY A 194 -0.23 -16.61 7.14
C GLY A 194 1.09 -16.36 6.43
N TYR A 195 1.36 -17.14 5.41
CA TYR A 195 2.61 -17.06 4.64
C TYR A 195 2.33 -16.99 3.15
N MET A 196 3.17 -16.26 2.42
CA MET A 196 3.09 -16.09 0.97
C MET A 196 3.33 -17.42 0.26
N GLY A 197 2.59 -17.66 -0.83
CA GLY A 197 2.70 -18.85 -1.65
C GLY A 197 2.45 -18.59 -3.13
N ASP A 198 2.03 -19.63 -3.81
CA ASP A 198 1.69 -19.67 -5.23
C ASP A 198 0.45 -20.52 -5.49
N SER A 199 -0.46 -20.59 -4.50
CA SER A 199 -1.67 -21.37 -4.57
C SER A 199 -2.75 -20.72 -5.44
N GLY A 200 -3.52 -21.52 -6.16
CA GLY A 200 -4.61 -21.04 -7.03
C GLY A 200 -4.49 -21.53 -8.46
N TYR A 201 -5.34 -20.99 -9.31
CA TYR A 201 -5.47 -21.33 -10.73
C TYR A 201 -5.77 -22.80 -10.96
N GLY A 202 -6.76 -23.34 -10.19
CA GLY A 202 -7.21 -24.71 -10.30
C GLY A 202 -8.04 -25.19 -9.12
N ALA A 203 -8.23 -26.50 -9.02
CA ALA A 203 -8.91 -27.14 -7.90
C ALA A 203 -8.18 -26.89 -6.58
N GLU A 204 -8.87 -27.08 -5.47
CA GLU A 204 -8.29 -26.87 -4.14
C GLU A 204 -6.96 -27.63 -3.97
N GLY A 205 -5.93 -26.89 -3.51
CA GLY A 205 -4.57 -27.40 -3.36
C GLY A 205 -3.67 -27.23 -4.57
N THR A 206 -4.14 -26.67 -5.69
CA THR A 206 -3.28 -26.36 -6.85
C THR A 206 -2.25 -25.31 -6.47
N VAL A 207 -0.97 -25.59 -6.77
CA VAL A 207 0.19 -24.74 -6.51
C VAL A 207 1.17 -24.77 -7.70
N GLY A 208 2.15 -23.85 -7.76
CA GLY A 208 3.23 -23.87 -8.75
C GLY A 208 2.82 -23.41 -10.15
N GLN A 209 1.67 -22.76 -10.32
CA GLN A 209 1.23 -22.27 -11.64
C GLN A 209 1.84 -20.91 -11.99
N PHE A 210 2.41 -20.22 -11.03
CA PHE A 210 3.05 -18.90 -11.16
C PHE A 210 4.08 -18.70 -10.04
N PRO A 211 4.98 -17.71 -10.16
CA PRO A 211 5.95 -17.42 -9.10
C PRO A 211 5.27 -17.00 -7.79
N VAL A 212 5.95 -17.27 -6.66
CA VAL A 212 5.49 -16.89 -5.31
C VAL A 212 5.26 -15.40 -5.22
N HIS A 213 4.06 -15.00 -4.85
CA HIS A 213 3.66 -13.61 -4.64
C HIS A 213 2.44 -13.50 -3.73
N LEU A 214 2.23 -12.34 -3.15
CA LEU A 214 0.97 -11.99 -2.50
C LEU A 214 0.13 -11.16 -3.48
N HIS A 215 -1.05 -11.65 -3.85
CA HIS A 215 -2.06 -10.79 -4.45
C HIS A 215 -2.78 -10.03 -3.35
N PHE A 216 -2.63 -8.71 -3.34
CA PHE A 216 -3.24 -7.81 -2.37
C PHE A 216 -4.32 -6.97 -3.04
N GLY A 217 -5.53 -6.98 -2.48
CA GLY A 217 -6.67 -6.21 -2.98
C GLY A 217 -7.34 -5.38 -1.89
N ILE A 218 -7.94 -4.27 -2.28
CA ILE A 218 -8.73 -3.38 -1.41
C ILE A 218 -10.08 -3.17 -2.06
N TYR A 219 -11.16 -3.42 -1.31
CA TYR A 219 -12.52 -3.32 -1.82
C TYR A 219 -13.44 -2.62 -0.84
N PHE A 220 -14.49 -2.01 -1.37
CA PHE A 220 -15.63 -1.51 -0.61
C PHE A 220 -16.93 -1.85 -1.32
N TYR A 221 -18.07 -1.63 -0.66
CA TYR A 221 -19.38 -1.92 -1.25
C TYR A 221 -20.14 -0.63 -1.54
N GLU A 222 -20.66 -0.52 -2.76
CA GLU A 222 -21.53 0.57 -3.19
C GLU A 222 -22.74 -0.02 -3.91
N ASN A 223 -23.95 0.32 -3.43
CA ASN A 223 -25.22 -0.20 -3.98
C ASN A 223 -25.27 -1.72 -4.12
N GLY A 224 -24.69 -2.45 -3.14
CA GLY A 224 -24.63 -3.90 -3.10
C GLY A 224 -23.62 -4.54 -4.06
N LYS A 225 -22.78 -3.72 -4.73
CA LYS A 225 -21.69 -4.19 -5.58
C LYS A 225 -20.35 -3.98 -4.90
N GLU A 226 -19.46 -4.94 -5.08
CA GLU A 226 -18.07 -4.82 -4.68
C GLU A 226 -17.32 -3.96 -5.70
N ILE A 227 -16.58 -2.99 -5.21
CA ILE A 227 -15.79 -2.05 -6.01
C ILE A 227 -14.35 -2.14 -5.53
N SER A 228 -13.42 -2.41 -6.45
CA SER A 228 -11.98 -2.43 -6.15
C SER A 228 -11.38 -1.02 -6.13
N VAL A 229 -10.42 -0.81 -5.25
CA VAL A 229 -9.55 0.38 -5.21
C VAL A 229 -8.16 -0.04 -5.62
N ASN A 230 -7.46 0.76 -6.43
CA ASN A 230 -6.06 0.47 -6.77
C ASN A 230 -5.19 0.47 -5.51
N PRO A 231 -4.58 -0.67 -5.11
CA PRO A 231 -3.76 -0.73 -3.90
C PRO A 231 -2.37 -0.12 -4.07
N TYR A 232 -1.94 0.18 -5.29
CA TYR A 232 -0.55 0.54 -5.59
C TYR A 232 -0.06 1.76 -4.81
N GLU A 233 -0.82 2.87 -4.80
CA GLU A 233 -0.45 4.08 -4.06
C GLU A 233 -0.42 3.84 -2.54
N VAL A 234 -1.35 3.00 -2.04
CA VAL A 234 -1.37 2.58 -0.63
C VAL A 234 -0.11 1.79 -0.27
N LEU A 235 0.29 0.84 -1.11
CA LEU A 235 1.50 0.04 -0.92
C LEU A 235 2.76 0.89 -0.98
N LEU A 236 2.87 1.85 -1.90
CA LEU A 236 3.99 2.80 -1.95
C LEU A 236 4.13 3.58 -0.64
N PHE A 237 3.01 4.04 -0.07
CA PHE A 237 3.04 4.74 1.21
C PHE A 237 3.44 3.82 2.37
N LEU A 238 2.93 2.58 2.37
CA LEU A 238 3.20 1.60 3.43
C LEU A 238 4.60 0.98 3.32
N GLU A 239 5.29 1.12 2.19
CA GLU A 239 6.61 0.52 1.98
C GLU A 239 7.64 0.89 3.05
N ASN A 240 7.57 2.12 3.58
CA ASN A 240 8.38 2.60 4.69
C ASN A 240 7.82 2.24 6.09
N LYS A 241 6.72 1.46 6.14
CA LYS A 241 6.05 1.02 7.36
C LYS A 241 6.06 -0.51 7.49
N LYS A 242 7.10 -1.15 6.99
CA LYS A 242 7.31 -2.58 7.17
C LYS A 242 7.61 -2.88 8.64
N LEU A 243 6.96 -3.90 9.17
CA LEU A 243 7.37 -4.51 10.44
C LEU A 243 8.66 -5.29 10.25
N ILE A 244 9.36 -5.56 11.33
CA ILE A 244 10.58 -6.37 11.33
C ILE A 244 10.25 -7.73 11.95
N TYR A 245 10.51 -8.80 11.19
CA TYR A 245 10.28 -10.18 11.60
C TYR A 245 11.55 -11.01 11.42
N SER A 246 11.75 -12.03 12.27
CA SER A 246 12.88 -12.95 12.16
C SER A 246 12.48 -14.15 11.29
N TYR A 247 12.93 -14.16 10.03
CA TYR A 247 12.72 -15.27 9.08
C TYR A 247 13.86 -15.37 8.04
N PHE A 248 14.08 -16.57 7.50
CA PHE A 248 15.15 -16.87 6.53
C PHE A 248 14.83 -18.10 5.67
#